data_1fb3b3e7b9d1757f7538a2ece3de59c7
#
_entry.id   1fb3b3e7b9d1757f7538a2ece3de59c7
#
_cell.length_a   1.000
_cell.length_b   1.000
_cell.length_c   1.000
_cell.angle_alpha   90.00
_cell.angle_beta   90.00
_cell.angle_gamma   90.00
#
_symmetry.space_group_name_H-M   'P 1'
#
loop_
_entity.id
_entity.type
_entity.pdbx_description
1 polymer ?
#
loop_
_entity_poly.entity_id
_entity_poly.type
_entity_poly.pdbx_seq_one_letter_code
_entity_poly.pdbx_strand_id
1 'polypeptide(L)'
;MSSSPTVPVSNSPSPIPSATRTPYLVLAASLIGISFAAPLIRLSEAAPLVIATWRLGFSLIIVAIALLVGGGWRDWRTLSRSDVFLAGGAGVLLALHFWTWNTSLRYTSVAASVALVNLQPVIIAAISGFWLREPATGRQWFWITVAVVGALIVGLADVPGGIRAIGPALLGAGEGSRALLGDGLALLGAVTAAGYYLIGRRLRQHLALWPYVGLVYGAAFVACVLLCLATQAPLAPQPPRELAIFAGLALGPMLLGHTGMNWALAHLPAFVVNLTVLGEPVGATLLAALLPGIAEVPGPATIVGGALVLTGAILAARR
;
A
#
# COMPACT_ATOMS: atom_id res chain seq x y z
N MET A 1 31.71 -57.85 30.42
CA MET A 1 32.20 -56.67 29.70
C MET A 1 31.41 -56.56 28.40
N SER A 2 30.39 -55.73 28.41
CA SER A 2 29.50 -55.53 27.24
C SER A 2 29.80 -54.15 26.66
N SER A 3 30.37 -54.12 25.45
CA SER A 3 30.66 -52.91 24.69
C SER A 3 29.42 -52.49 23.93
N SER A 4 28.82 -51.33 24.31
CA SER A 4 27.74 -50.69 23.57
C SER A 4 28.30 -50.05 22.26
N PRO A 5 27.60 -50.18 21.12
CA PRO A 5 28.03 -49.54 19.90
C PRO A 5 27.69 -48.04 19.96
N THR A 6 28.69 -47.18 19.75
CA THR A 6 28.52 -45.74 19.53
C THR A 6 28.00 -45.49 18.12
N VAL A 7 26.76 -44.95 18.02
CA VAL A 7 26.20 -44.48 16.77
C VAL A 7 26.86 -43.13 16.43
N PRO A 8 27.45 -42.93 15.22
CA PRO A 8 28.00 -41.67 14.85
C PRO A 8 26.86 -40.67 14.56
N VAL A 9 26.78 -39.58 15.33
CA VAL A 9 25.89 -38.46 15.07
C VAL A 9 26.44 -37.69 13.88
N SER A 10 25.80 -37.86 12.73
CA SER A 10 26.09 -37.09 11.53
C SER A 10 25.58 -35.64 11.76
N ASN A 11 26.50 -34.73 12.10
CA ASN A 11 26.27 -33.29 12.12
C ASN A 11 26.39 -32.69 10.69
N SER A 12 25.61 -33.19 9.75
CA SER A 12 25.41 -32.44 8.50
C SER A 12 24.39 -31.33 8.78
N PRO A 13 24.75 -30.06 8.57
CA PRO A 13 23.77 -28.98 8.64
C PRO A 13 22.70 -29.27 7.60
N SER A 14 21.44 -29.34 8.05
CA SER A 14 20.29 -29.43 7.14
C SER A 14 20.37 -28.30 6.11
N PRO A 15 20.17 -28.59 4.82
CA PRO A 15 20.22 -27.55 3.78
C PRO A 15 19.20 -26.48 4.13
N ILE A 16 19.64 -25.22 4.23
CA ILE A 16 18.79 -24.04 4.36
C ILE A 16 17.77 -24.15 3.23
N PRO A 17 16.45 -24.15 3.52
CA PRO A 17 15.43 -24.23 2.48
C PRO A 17 15.72 -23.12 1.46
N SER A 18 15.90 -23.48 0.20
CA SER A 18 16.08 -22.52 -0.88
C SER A 18 14.93 -21.50 -0.78
N ALA A 19 15.27 -20.22 -0.57
CA ALA A 19 14.31 -19.16 -0.45
C ALA A 19 13.35 -19.27 -1.64
N THR A 20 12.09 -19.67 -1.37
CA THR A 20 11.13 -19.91 -2.42
C THR A 20 10.93 -18.60 -3.18
N ARG A 21 11.17 -18.58 -4.50
CA ARG A 21 11.04 -17.39 -5.35
C ARG A 21 9.60 -16.88 -5.41
N THR A 22 8.64 -17.71 -5.02
CA THR A 22 7.20 -17.43 -5.09
C THR A 22 6.78 -16.10 -4.43
N PRO A 23 7.19 -15.76 -3.18
CA PRO A 23 6.78 -14.48 -2.59
C PRO A 23 7.24 -13.25 -3.38
N TYR A 24 8.42 -13.30 -3.96
CA TYR A 24 8.95 -12.19 -4.77
C TYR A 24 8.24 -12.07 -6.13
N LEU A 25 7.83 -13.20 -6.74
CA LEU A 25 7.01 -13.19 -7.96
C LEU A 25 5.62 -12.61 -7.68
N VAL A 26 5.01 -12.99 -6.55
CA VAL A 26 3.73 -12.39 -6.13
C VAL A 26 3.89 -10.90 -5.89
N LEU A 27 4.96 -10.45 -5.24
CA LEU A 27 5.22 -9.03 -5.05
C LEU A 27 5.42 -8.28 -6.39
N ALA A 28 6.12 -8.87 -7.35
CA ALA A 28 6.28 -8.27 -8.68
C ALA A 28 4.93 -8.12 -9.40
N ALA A 29 4.08 -9.14 -9.36
CA ALA A 29 2.72 -9.08 -9.90
C ALA A 29 1.87 -8.03 -9.15
N SER A 30 2.01 -7.95 -7.82
CA SER A 30 1.31 -6.96 -7.01
C SER A 30 1.74 -5.53 -7.36
N LEU A 31 3.03 -5.30 -7.62
CA LEU A 31 3.55 -4.01 -8.05
C LEU A 31 2.91 -3.56 -9.37
N ILE A 32 2.80 -4.47 -10.34
CA ILE A 32 2.08 -4.17 -11.60
C ILE A 32 0.64 -3.79 -11.29
N GLY A 33 -0.06 -4.56 -10.45
CA GLY A 33 -1.45 -4.29 -10.08
C GLY A 33 -1.65 -2.92 -9.44
N ILE A 34 -0.83 -2.55 -8.44
CA ILE A 34 -0.97 -1.26 -7.74
C ILE A 34 -0.60 -0.06 -8.63
N SER A 35 0.31 -0.22 -9.60
CA SER A 35 0.71 0.87 -10.50
C SER A 35 -0.46 1.47 -11.28
N PHE A 36 -1.54 0.73 -11.50
CA PHE A 36 -2.76 1.23 -12.13
C PHE A 36 -3.65 2.06 -11.20
N ALA A 37 -3.39 2.07 -9.87
CA ALA A 37 -4.30 2.71 -8.92
C ALA A 37 -4.45 4.22 -9.15
N ALA A 38 -3.36 4.97 -9.05
CA ALA A 38 -3.39 6.42 -9.19
C ALA A 38 -3.90 6.88 -10.59
N PRO A 39 -3.44 6.30 -11.72
CA PRO A 39 -4.00 6.60 -13.03
C PRO A 39 -5.51 6.37 -13.14
N LEU A 40 -6.02 5.22 -12.67
CA LEU A 40 -7.45 4.94 -12.71
C LEU A 40 -8.26 5.89 -11.83
N ILE A 41 -7.75 6.23 -10.61
CA ILE A 41 -8.39 7.22 -9.73
C ILE A 41 -8.40 8.60 -10.40
N ARG A 42 -7.32 8.98 -11.09
CA ARG A 42 -7.22 10.26 -11.79
C ARG A 42 -8.21 10.38 -12.94
N LEU A 43 -8.52 9.29 -13.62
CA LEU A 43 -9.53 9.22 -14.68
C LEU A 43 -10.97 9.24 -14.17
N SER A 44 -11.21 8.97 -12.89
CA SER A 44 -12.54 8.98 -12.29
C SER A 44 -12.97 10.39 -11.91
N GLU A 45 -14.24 10.71 -12.18
CA GLU A 45 -14.88 11.96 -11.77
C GLU A 45 -15.63 11.83 -10.44
N ALA A 46 -15.81 10.59 -9.95
CA ALA A 46 -16.50 10.31 -8.71
C ALA A 46 -15.76 10.86 -7.48
N ALA A 47 -16.48 11.13 -6.41
CA ALA A 47 -15.88 11.58 -5.15
C ALA A 47 -14.88 10.52 -4.59
N PRO A 48 -13.77 10.93 -3.95
CA PRO A 48 -12.74 10.01 -3.45
C PRO A 48 -13.24 8.88 -2.56
N LEU A 49 -14.22 9.14 -1.70
CA LEU A 49 -14.87 8.13 -0.86
C LEU A 49 -15.73 7.16 -1.67
N VAL A 50 -16.41 7.64 -2.70
CA VAL A 50 -17.22 6.80 -3.60
C VAL A 50 -16.34 5.82 -4.34
N ILE A 51 -15.18 6.27 -4.88
CA ILE A 51 -14.18 5.42 -5.52
C ILE A 51 -13.71 4.32 -4.56
N ALA A 52 -13.35 4.70 -3.32
CA ALA A 52 -12.91 3.76 -2.30
C ALA A 52 -14.00 2.72 -1.95
N THR A 53 -15.24 3.17 -1.81
CA THR A 53 -16.38 2.31 -1.47
C THR A 53 -16.66 1.28 -2.56
N TRP A 54 -16.77 1.71 -3.82
CA TRP A 54 -17.07 0.81 -4.93
C TRP A 54 -15.95 -0.18 -5.23
N ARG A 55 -14.65 0.26 -5.17
CA ARG A 55 -13.52 -0.67 -5.34
C ARG A 55 -13.51 -1.78 -4.27
N LEU A 56 -13.83 -1.42 -3.01
CA LEU A 56 -13.96 -2.40 -1.92
C LEU A 56 -15.17 -3.30 -2.13
N GLY A 57 -16.32 -2.75 -2.53
CA GLY A 57 -17.53 -3.51 -2.80
C GLY A 57 -17.34 -4.59 -3.86
N PHE A 58 -16.78 -4.23 -5.03
CA PHE A 58 -16.47 -5.20 -6.07
C PHE A 58 -15.43 -6.23 -5.62
N SER A 59 -14.41 -5.82 -4.87
CA SER A 59 -13.42 -6.75 -4.32
C SER A 59 -14.03 -7.74 -3.34
N LEU A 60 -14.97 -7.28 -2.49
CA LEU A 60 -15.65 -8.13 -1.52
C LEU A 60 -16.52 -9.21 -2.15
N ILE A 61 -17.07 -8.98 -3.35
CA ILE A 61 -17.79 -10.03 -4.10
C ILE A 61 -16.85 -11.21 -4.36
N ILE A 62 -15.64 -10.95 -4.86
CA ILE A 62 -14.65 -11.98 -5.16
C ILE A 62 -14.11 -12.63 -3.88
N VAL A 63 -13.86 -11.83 -2.84
CA VAL A 63 -13.44 -12.33 -1.53
C VAL A 63 -14.52 -13.24 -0.93
N ALA A 64 -15.78 -12.86 -1.03
CA ALA A 64 -16.90 -13.68 -0.54
C ALA A 64 -16.99 -15.03 -1.29
N ILE A 65 -16.84 -15.01 -2.62
CA ILE A 65 -16.79 -16.26 -3.42
C ILE A 65 -15.62 -17.14 -2.93
N ALA A 66 -14.42 -16.57 -2.79
CA ALA A 66 -13.24 -17.30 -2.31
C ALA A 66 -13.43 -17.89 -0.89
N LEU A 67 -14.07 -17.14 0.00
CA LEU A 67 -14.42 -17.60 1.36
C LEU A 67 -15.43 -18.75 1.34
N LEU A 68 -16.45 -18.63 0.51
CA LEU A 68 -17.51 -19.67 0.42
C LEU A 68 -16.99 -20.95 -0.21
N VAL A 69 -16.28 -20.84 -1.34
CA VAL A 69 -15.73 -22.00 -2.07
C VAL A 69 -14.62 -22.67 -1.26
N GLY A 70 -13.72 -21.90 -0.67
CA GLY A 70 -12.61 -22.41 0.14
C GLY A 70 -12.98 -22.80 1.58
N GLY A 71 -14.21 -22.51 2.03
CA GLY A 71 -14.66 -22.78 3.40
C GLY A 71 -14.00 -21.88 4.46
N GLY A 72 -13.19 -20.89 4.07
CA GLY A 72 -12.41 -20.04 4.96
C GLY A 72 -13.25 -19.19 5.93
N TRP A 73 -14.54 -18.99 5.65
CA TRP A 73 -15.46 -18.32 6.58
C TRP A 73 -15.58 -19.05 7.93
N ARG A 74 -15.27 -20.36 7.98
CA ARG A 74 -15.30 -21.17 9.21
C ARG A 74 -14.22 -20.74 10.19
N ASP A 75 -13.10 -20.21 9.69
CA ASP A 75 -11.98 -19.75 10.52
C ASP A 75 -12.40 -18.56 11.41
N TRP A 76 -13.42 -17.80 11.00
CA TRP A 76 -13.95 -16.69 11.81
C TRP A 76 -14.52 -17.13 13.16
N ARG A 77 -14.94 -18.40 13.30
CA ARG A 77 -15.44 -18.95 14.55
C ARG A 77 -14.36 -19.17 15.60
N THR A 78 -13.11 -19.27 15.17
CA THR A 78 -11.95 -19.53 16.02
C THR A 78 -11.16 -18.26 16.37
N LEU A 79 -11.57 -17.11 15.82
CA LEU A 79 -10.89 -15.83 16.06
C LEU A 79 -11.08 -15.35 17.50
N SER A 80 -9.98 -14.85 18.07
CA SER A 80 -10.04 -14.13 19.33
C SER A 80 -10.71 -12.76 19.14
N ARG A 81 -11.28 -12.22 20.22
CA ARG A 81 -11.81 -10.83 20.20
C ARG A 81 -10.73 -9.81 19.82
N SER A 82 -9.48 -10.07 20.20
CA SER A 82 -8.33 -9.22 19.82
C SER A 82 -8.09 -9.23 18.31
N ASP A 83 -8.16 -10.40 17.66
CA ASP A 83 -7.97 -10.52 16.22
C ASP A 83 -9.05 -9.76 15.45
N VAL A 84 -10.31 -9.89 15.87
CA VAL A 84 -11.43 -9.17 15.25
C VAL A 84 -11.28 -7.66 15.44
N PHE A 85 -10.90 -7.19 16.64
CA PHE A 85 -10.67 -5.79 16.91
C PHE A 85 -9.50 -5.22 16.09
N LEU A 86 -8.39 -5.94 16.01
CA LEU A 86 -7.23 -5.56 15.21
C LEU A 86 -7.57 -5.55 13.71
N ALA A 87 -8.28 -6.56 13.20
CA ALA A 87 -8.70 -6.60 11.81
C ALA A 87 -9.67 -5.45 11.47
N GLY A 88 -10.61 -5.14 12.38
CA GLY A 88 -11.49 -3.98 12.28
C GLY A 88 -10.71 -2.67 12.23
N GLY A 89 -9.74 -2.49 13.14
CA GLY A 89 -8.84 -1.34 13.16
C GLY A 89 -8.01 -1.21 11.88
N ALA A 90 -7.47 -2.32 11.38
CA ALA A 90 -6.77 -2.35 10.09
C ALA A 90 -7.69 -1.92 8.93
N GLY A 91 -8.97 -2.34 8.95
CA GLY A 91 -9.96 -1.93 7.96
C GLY A 91 -10.27 -0.43 8.02
N VAL A 92 -10.42 0.14 9.21
CA VAL A 92 -10.60 1.60 9.39
C VAL A 92 -9.38 2.36 8.87
N LEU A 93 -8.16 1.91 9.20
CA LEU A 93 -6.93 2.52 8.68
C LEU A 93 -6.83 2.41 7.16
N LEU A 94 -7.27 1.30 6.56
CA LEU A 94 -7.33 1.14 5.11
C LEU A 94 -8.36 2.08 4.48
N ALA A 95 -9.51 2.29 5.10
CA ALA A 95 -10.53 3.25 4.64
C ALA A 95 -9.98 4.68 4.65
N LEU A 96 -9.32 5.07 5.75
CA LEU A 96 -8.67 6.38 5.88
C LEU A 96 -7.54 6.55 4.85
N HIS A 97 -6.72 5.52 4.64
CA HIS A 97 -5.70 5.51 3.59
C HIS A 97 -6.31 5.81 2.22
N PHE A 98 -7.34 5.07 1.82
CA PHE A 98 -7.97 5.30 0.52
C PHE A 98 -8.61 6.67 0.42
N TRP A 99 -9.29 7.12 1.46
CA TRP A 99 -9.93 8.44 1.44
C TRP A 99 -8.90 9.55 1.28
N THR A 100 -7.88 9.58 2.13
CA THR A 100 -6.87 10.65 2.14
C THR A 100 -6.03 10.60 0.87
N TRP A 101 -5.59 9.42 0.44
CA TRP A 101 -4.80 9.28 -0.77
C TRP A 101 -5.59 9.58 -2.04
N ASN A 102 -6.81 9.04 -2.21
CA ASN A 102 -7.64 9.38 -3.36
C ASN A 102 -7.94 10.88 -3.41
N THR A 103 -8.10 11.52 -2.24
CA THR A 103 -8.31 12.96 -2.15
C THR A 103 -7.04 13.73 -2.55
N SER A 104 -5.86 13.27 -2.17
CA SER A 104 -4.59 13.92 -2.53
C SER A 104 -4.43 14.09 -4.04
N LEU A 105 -4.83 13.08 -4.82
CA LEU A 105 -4.81 13.09 -6.29
C LEU A 105 -5.70 14.18 -6.92
N ARG A 106 -6.55 14.86 -6.16
CA ARG A 106 -7.33 16.03 -6.61
C ARG A 106 -6.59 17.35 -6.46
N TYR A 107 -5.49 17.35 -5.69
CA TYR A 107 -4.79 18.58 -5.29
C TYR A 107 -3.33 18.63 -5.73
N THR A 108 -2.69 17.47 -5.95
CA THR A 108 -1.29 17.37 -6.39
C THR A 108 -1.17 16.44 -7.61
N SER A 109 0.02 16.32 -8.22
CA SER A 109 0.21 15.43 -9.36
C SER A 109 0.18 13.95 -8.96
N VAL A 110 0.00 13.09 -9.96
CA VAL A 110 0.12 11.63 -9.75
C VAL A 110 1.50 11.28 -9.20
N ALA A 111 2.56 11.88 -9.76
CA ALA A 111 3.93 11.59 -9.34
C ALA A 111 4.19 11.96 -7.88
N ALA A 112 3.80 13.18 -7.44
CA ALA A 112 3.97 13.64 -6.06
C ALA A 112 3.12 12.81 -5.07
N SER A 113 1.83 12.65 -5.36
CA SER A 113 0.92 11.87 -4.52
C SER A 113 1.41 10.45 -4.29
N VAL A 114 1.84 9.75 -5.37
CA VAL A 114 2.32 8.36 -5.28
C VAL A 114 3.68 8.29 -4.59
N ALA A 115 4.60 9.24 -4.86
CA ALA A 115 5.90 9.26 -4.18
C ALA A 115 5.75 9.44 -2.66
N LEU A 116 4.85 10.35 -2.23
CA LEU A 116 4.67 10.67 -0.81
C LEU A 116 3.89 9.57 -0.06
N VAL A 117 2.84 9.00 -0.64
CA VAL A 117 2.12 7.88 0.00
C VAL A 117 3.02 6.66 0.14
N ASN A 118 3.95 6.49 -0.77
CA ASN A 118 4.94 5.40 -0.73
C ASN A 118 6.11 5.64 0.24
N LEU A 119 6.04 6.63 1.12
CA LEU A 119 6.90 6.72 2.30
C LEU A 119 6.47 5.79 3.45
N GLN A 120 5.36 5.09 3.34
CA GLN A 120 4.90 4.10 4.33
C GLN A 120 5.97 3.08 4.77
N PRO A 121 6.90 2.57 3.91
CA PRO A 121 7.96 1.65 4.34
C PRO A 121 8.90 2.23 5.39
N VAL A 122 9.11 3.55 5.38
CA VAL A 122 9.92 4.25 6.39
C VAL A 122 9.26 4.13 7.76
N ILE A 123 7.95 4.41 7.81
CA ILE A 123 7.15 4.36 9.04
C ILE A 123 7.10 2.91 9.54
N ILE A 124 6.90 1.96 8.63
CA ILE A 124 6.91 0.52 8.96
C ILE A 124 8.27 0.10 9.49
N ALA A 125 9.38 0.49 8.86
CA ALA A 125 10.73 0.15 9.32
C ALA A 125 11.01 0.71 10.72
N ALA A 126 10.57 1.94 10.99
CA ALA A 126 10.74 2.57 12.30
C ALA A 126 9.95 1.83 13.40
N ILE A 127 8.71 1.41 13.10
CA ILE A 127 7.81 0.80 14.09
C ILE A 127 8.08 -0.71 14.24
N SER A 128 8.40 -1.43 13.15
CA SER A 128 8.57 -2.89 13.18
C SER A 128 9.70 -3.35 14.09
N GLY A 129 10.71 -2.52 14.32
CA GLY A 129 11.82 -2.83 15.20
C GLY A 129 11.39 -3.16 16.64
N PHE A 130 10.47 -2.38 17.19
CA PHE A 130 10.01 -2.60 18.57
C PHE A 130 8.67 -3.35 18.66
N TRP A 131 7.76 -3.19 17.70
CA TRP A 131 6.42 -3.81 17.76
C TRP A 131 6.40 -5.23 17.19
N LEU A 132 7.08 -5.46 16.06
CA LEU A 132 7.15 -6.76 15.40
C LEU A 132 8.44 -7.53 15.72
N ARG A 133 9.42 -6.88 16.38
CA ARG A 133 10.78 -7.41 16.60
C ARG A 133 11.50 -7.74 15.28
N GLU A 134 11.27 -6.95 14.25
CA GLU A 134 11.86 -7.03 12.92
C GLU A 134 12.64 -5.73 12.61
N PRO A 135 13.79 -5.45 13.30
CA PRO A 135 14.52 -4.19 13.13
C PRO A 135 15.19 -4.11 11.76
N ALA A 136 15.14 -2.92 11.16
CA ALA A 136 15.92 -2.62 9.98
C ALA A 136 17.40 -2.38 10.36
N THR A 137 18.32 -2.86 9.52
CA THR A 137 19.77 -2.69 9.69
C THR A 137 20.20 -1.24 9.38
N GLY A 138 21.39 -0.82 9.83
CA GLY A 138 21.94 0.51 9.52
C GLY A 138 22.06 0.76 8.01
N ARG A 139 22.43 -0.28 7.22
CA ARG A 139 22.46 -0.19 5.75
C ARG A 139 21.07 0.04 5.16
N GLN A 140 20.06 -0.62 5.68
CA GLN A 140 18.68 -0.43 5.23
C GLN A 140 18.20 0.98 5.54
N TRP A 141 18.51 1.52 6.74
CA TRP A 141 18.20 2.90 7.10
C TRP A 141 18.86 3.92 6.15
N PHE A 142 20.12 3.70 5.77
CA PHE A 142 20.79 4.56 4.79
C PHE A 142 20.02 4.60 3.47
N TRP A 143 19.65 3.45 2.92
CA TRP A 143 18.93 3.39 1.65
C TRP A 143 17.47 3.86 1.74
N ILE A 144 16.81 3.65 2.88
CA ILE A 144 15.51 4.25 3.18
C ILE A 144 15.62 5.78 3.14
N THR A 145 16.67 6.36 3.75
CA THR A 145 16.89 7.81 3.72
C THR A 145 17.08 8.32 2.29
N VAL A 146 17.83 7.61 1.44
CA VAL A 146 17.98 7.95 0.02
C VAL A 146 16.61 7.97 -0.68
N ALA A 147 15.74 6.98 -0.41
CA ALA A 147 14.40 6.93 -0.97
C ALA A 147 13.53 8.12 -0.48
N VAL A 148 13.62 8.47 0.81
CA VAL A 148 12.91 9.64 1.38
C VAL A 148 13.33 10.94 0.70
N VAL A 149 14.64 11.15 0.54
CA VAL A 149 15.17 12.32 -0.17
C VAL A 149 14.63 12.38 -1.60
N GLY A 150 14.62 11.24 -2.31
CA GLY A 150 14.03 11.14 -3.64
C GLY A 150 12.56 11.53 -3.66
N ALA A 151 11.75 11.02 -2.71
CA ALA A 151 10.33 11.34 -2.62
C ALA A 151 10.07 12.81 -2.30
N LEU A 152 10.90 13.42 -1.44
CA LEU A 152 10.83 14.85 -1.15
C LEU A 152 11.15 15.69 -2.39
N ILE A 153 12.15 15.29 -3.20
CA ILE A 153 12.47 15.97 -4.46
C ILE A 153 11.27 15.93 -5.40
N VAL A 154 10.59 14.77 -5.52
CA VAL A 154 9.39 14.62 -6.37
C VAL A 154 8.25 15.52 -5.87
N GLY A 155 7.93 15.47 -4.55
CA GLY A 155 6.86 16.29 -3.98
C GLY A 155 7.11 17.79 -4.14
N LEU A 156 8.35 18.25 -3.87
CA LEU A 156 8.71 19.67 -4.00
C LEU A 156 8.77 20.15 -5.45
N ALA A 157 9.02 19.27 -6.41
CA ALA A 157 9.05 19.62 -7.84
C ALA A 157 7.68 20.08 -8.36
N ASP A 158 6.59 19.61 -7.74
CA ASP A 158 5.22 19.92 -8.14
C ASP A 158 4.64 21.19 -7.50
N VAL A 159 5.34 21.77 -6.50
CA VAL A 159 4.87 23.01 -5.86
C VAL A 159 5.08 24.19 -6.81
N PRO A 160 4.02 24.87 -7.29
CA PRO A 160 4.15 26.04 -8.15
C PRO A 160 5.00 27.13 -7.46
N GLY A 161 6.07 27.57 -8.13
CA GLY A 161 7.05 28.51 -7.56
C GLY A 161 8.17 27.83 -6.75
N GLY A 162 8.18 26.49 -6.65
CA GLY A 162 9.24 25.70 -6.02
C GLY A 162 9.42 25.98 -4.53
N ILE A 163 10.62 25.73 -4.01
CA ILE A 163 10.95 25.89 -2.59
C ILE A 163 10.63 27.30 -2.03
N ARG A 164 10.73 28.34 -2.87
CA ARG A 164 10.43 29.73 -2.44
C ARG A 164 8.96 29.96 -2.14
N ALA A 165 8.07 29.18 -2.74
CA ALA A 165 6.63 29.28 -2.53
C ALA A 165 6.12 28.48 -1.31
N ILE A 166 6.95 27.62 -0.69
CA ILE A 166 6.55 26.78 0.44
C ILE A 166 6.10 27.62 1.63
N GLY A 167 6.86 28.66 2.00
CA GLY A 167 6.52 29.54 3.12
C GLY A 167 5.13 30.18 2.94
N PRO A 168 4.86 30.93 1.85
CA PRO A 168 3.54 31.46 1.54
C PRO A 168 2.45 30.39 1.45
N ALA A 169 2.74 29.23 0.84
CA ALA A 169 1.81 28.15 0.67
C ALA A 169 1.38 27.50 2.02
N LEU A 170 2.31 27.37 2.97
CA LEU A 170 2.01 26.91 4.33
C LEU A 170 1.09 27.88 5.10
N LEU A 171 1.10 29.16 4.73
CA LEU A 171 0.21 30.19 5.26
C LEU A 171 -1.12 30.26 4.50
N GLY A 172 -1.39 29.34 3.60
CA GLY A 172 -2.63 29.28 2.81
C GLY A 172 -2.66 30.25 1.61
N ALA A 173 -1.51 30.82 1.23
CA ALA A 173 -1.42 31.77 0.14
C ALA A 173 -1.00 31.12 -1.19
N GLY A 174 -1.72 31.45 -2.27
CA GLY A 174 -1.38 31.06 -3.65
C GLY A 174 -1.73 29.61 -4.01
N GLU A 175 -1.46 29.25 -5.26
CA GLU A 175 -1.75 27.91 -5.82
C GLU A 175 -0.94 26.80 -5.15
N GLY A 176 0.23 27.11 -4.60
CA GLY A 176 1.06 26.17 -3.85
C GLY A 176 0.39 25.57 -2.61
N SER A 177 -0.58 26.28 -2.00
CA SER A 177 -1.30 25.78 -0.82
C SER A 177 -2.16 24.54 -1.12
N ARG A 178 -2.72 24.46 -2.32
CA ARG A 178 -3.51 23.28 -2.74
C ARG A 178 -2.61 22.07 -2.95
N ALA A 179 -1.45 22.26 -3.59
CA ALA A 179 -0.48 21.18 -3.79
C ALA A 179 0.02 20.64 -2.44
N LEU A 180 0.40 21.55 -1.51
CA LEU A 180 0.82 21.12 -0.16
C LEU A 180 -0.28 20.42 0.64
N LEU A 181 -1.55 20.80 0.46
CA LEU A 181 -2.68 20.07 1.04
C LEU A 181 -2.74 18.63 0.48
N GLY A 182 -2.59 18.50 -0.85
CA GLY A 182 -2.53 17.20 -1.52
C GLY A 182 -1.37 16.34 -0.99
N ASP A 183 -0.20 16.93 -0.87
CA ASP A 183 1.00 16.26 -0.33
C ASP A 183 0.80 15.82 1.14
N GLY A 184 0.22 16.68 1.97
CA GLY A 184 -0.13 16.35 3.35
C GLY A 184 -1.13 15.19 3.45
N LEU A 185 -2.14 15.17 2.57
CA LEU A 185 -3.10 14.06 2.49
C LEU A 185 -2.44 12.76 2.02
N ALA A 186 -1.50 12.81 1.09
CA ALA A 186 -0.72 11.64 0.66
C ALA A 186 0.14 11.08 1.81
N LEU A 187 0.81 11.95 2.59
CA LEU A 187 1.57 11.56 3.78
C LEU A 187 0.66 10.95 4.87
N LEU A 188 -0.53 11.50 5.11
CA LEU A 188 -1.50 10.91 6.02
C LEU A 188 -1.95 9.54 5.51
N GLY A 189 -2.10 9.39 4.20
CA GLY A 189 -2.31 8.11 3.53
C GLY A 189 -1.17 7.12 3.82
N ALA A 190 0.08 7.56 3.80
CA ALA A 190 1.24 6.73 4.14
C ALA A 190 1.20 6.23 5.60
N VAL A 191 0.87 7.12 6.55
CA VAL A 191 0.75 6.76 7.98
C VAL A 191 -0.32 5.71 8.20
N THR A 192 -1.51 5.91 7.63
CA THR A 192 -2.64 4.99 7.79
C THR A 192 -2.39 3.66 7.10
N ALA A 193 -1.75 3.66 5.92
CA ALA A 193 -1.31 2.44 5.24
C ALA A 193 -0.26 1.67 6.08
N ALA A 194 0.71 2.37 6.66
CA ALA A 194 1.70 1.75 7.52
C ALA A 194 1.05 1.01 8.70
N GLY A 195 0.09 1.64 9.37
CA GLY A 195 -0.68 1.00 10.44
C GLY A 195 -1.44 -0.24 9.97
N TYR A 196 -2.11 -0.15 8.83
CA TYR A 196 -2.80 -1.28 8.20
C TYR A 196 -1.85 -2.45 7.93
N TYR A 197 -0.68 -2.21 7.30
CA TYR A 197 0.29 -3.28 6.99
C TYR A 197 0.97 -3.86 8.22
N LEU A 198 1.26 -3.05 9.24
CA LEU A 198 1.82 -3.53 10.51
C LEU A 198 0.84 -4.49 11.22
N ILE A 199 -0.42 -4.11 11.34
CA ILE A 199 -1.47 -4.99 11.89
C ILE A 199 -1.61 -6.23 11.01
N GLY A 200 -1.61 -6.04 9.68
CA GLY A 200 -1.66 -7.12 8.71
C GLY A 200 -0.53 -8.14 8.92
N ARG A 201 0.72 -7.70 9.07
CA ARG A 201 1.85 -8.59 9.34
C ARG A 201 1.63 -9.44 10.57
N ARG A 202 1.14 -8.85 11.67
CA ARG A 202 0.84 -9.57 12.90
C ARG A 202 -0.24 -10.63 12.72
N LEU A 203 -1.35 -10.26 12.09
CA LEU A 203 -2.49 -11.17 11.91
C LEU A 203 -2.19 -12.27 10.89
N ARG A 204 -1.45 -11.96 9.83
CA ARG A 204 -1.08 -12.92 8.79
C ARG A 204 -0.09 -14.00 9.23
N GLN A 205 0.46 -13.91 10.44
CA GLN A 205 1.26 -14.99 11.01
C GLN A 205 0.40 -16.23 11.38
N HIS A 206 -0.88 -16.03 11.66
CA HIS A 206 -1.78 -17.11 12.11
C HIS A 206 -3.13 -17.15 11.39
N LEU A 207 -3.54 -16.07 10.70
CA LEU A 207 -4.76 -16.06 9.90
C LEU A 207 -4.49 -16.41 8.44
N ALA A 208 -5.34 -17.23 7.85
CA ALA A 208 -5.35 -17.47 6.42
C ALA A 208 -5.70 -16.19 5.63
N LEU A 209 -5.33 -16.13 4.34
CA LEU A 209 -5.47 -14.91 3.53
C LEU A 209 -6.93 -14.45 3.43
N TRP A 210 -7.81 -15.33 2.97
CA TRP A 210 -9.18 -14.96 2.66
C TRP A 210 -9.99 -14.55 3.90
N PRO A 211 -9.93 -15.27 5.05
CA PRO A 211 -10.52 -14.80 6.30
C PRO A 211 -10.01 -13.43 6.75
N TYR A 212 -8.71 -13.19 6.64
CA TYR A 212 -8.10 -11.91 6.99
C TYR A 212 -8.60 -10.77 6.10
N VAL A 213 -8.48 -10.90 4.76
CA VAL A 213 -8.91 -9.83 3.86
C VAL A 213 -10.43 -9.62 3.89
N GLY A 214 -11.22 -10.67 4.13
CA GLY A 214 -12.66 -10.57 4.31
C GLY A 214 -13.04 -9.64 5.47
N LEU A 215 -12.38 -9.78 6.63
CA LEU A 215 -12.60 -8.91 7.79
C LEU A 215 -12.11 -7.48 7.53
N VAL A 216 -10.90 -7.33 7.03
CA VAL A 216 -10.28 -6.00 6.83
C VAL A 216 -11.00 -5.22 5.74
N TYR A 217 -11.28 -5.84 4.58
CA TYR A 217 -11.97 -5.17 3.49
C TYR A 217 -13.43 -4.92 3.83
N GLY A 218 -14.07 -5.85 4.57
CA GLY A 218 -15.42 -5.65 5.10
C GLY A 218 -15.51 -4.46 6.03
N ALA A 219 -14.60 -4.36 7.01
CA ALA A 219 -14.54 -3.23 7.93
C ALA A 219 -14.21 -1.91 7.20
N ALA A 220 -13.29 -1.94 6.22
CA ALA A 220 -12.98 -0.79 5.39
C ALA A 220 -14.17 -0.33 4.56
N PHE A 221 -14.90 -1.27 3.95
CA PHE A 221 -16.11 -0.98 3.18
C PHE A 221 -17.18 -0.31 4.06
N VAL A 222 -17.46 -0.88 5.22
CA VAL A 222 -18.42 -0.31 6.18
C VAL A 222 -17.99 1.10 6.59
N ALA A 223 -16.71 1.30 6.92
CA ALA A 223 -16.18 2.61 7.27
C ALA A 223 -16.36 3.63 6.12
N CYS A 224 -16.03 3.24 4.88
CA CYS A 224 -16.22 4.10 3.71
C CYS A 224 -17.70 4.42 3.45
N VAL A 225 -18.61 3.45 3.60
CA VAL A 225 -20.07 3.68 3.48
C VAL A 225 -20.54 4.68 4.53
N LEU A 226 -20.15 4.50 5.80
CA LEU A 226 -20.52 5.42 6.89
C LEU A 226 -19.98 6.84 6.64
N LEU A 227 -18.73 6.96 6.13
CA LEU A 227 -18.17 8.26 5.75
C LEU A 227 -18.91 8.88 4.56
N CYS A 228 -19.29 8.09 3.54
CA CYS A 228 -20.11 8.57 2.43
C CYS A 228 -21.45 9.10 2.92
N LEU A 229 -22.11 8.39 3.83
CA LEU A 229 -23.39 8.83 4.42
C LEU A 229 -23.21 10.11 5.24
N ALA A 230 -22.18 10.20 6.07
CA ALA A 230 -21.87 11.36 6.90
C ALA A 230 -21.52 12.61 6.07
N THR A 231 -20.84 12.43 4.94
CA THR A 231 -20.43 13.52 4.03
C THR A 231 -21.43 13.76 2.91
N GLN A 232 -22.53 13.00 2.86
CA GLN A 232 -23.54 13.03 1.79
C GLN A 232 -22.95 12.80 0.39
N ALA A 233 -21.86 12.02 0.28
CA ALA A 233 -21.25 11.67 -1.00
C ALA A 233 -22.18 10.74 -1.80
N PRO A 234 -22.45 11.02 -3.10
CA PRO A 234 -23.42 10.29 -3.91
C PRO A 234 -22.93 8.89 -4.28
N LEU A 235 -23.33 7.87 -3.50
CA LEU A 235 -22.95 6.49 -3.76
C LEU A 235 -23.60 5.91 -5.00
N ALA A 236 -24.83 6.31 -5.33
CA ALA A 236 -25.62 5.82 -6.47
C ALA A 236 -26.59 6.92 -6.97
N PRO A 237 -26.96 6.91 -8.28
CA PRO A 237 -26.42 6.02 -9.33
C PRO A 237 -25.01 6.43 -9.77
N GLN A 238 -24.27 5.48 -10.35
CA GLN A 238 -22.96 5.73 -10.94
C GLN A 238 -22.97 5.46 -12.45
N PRO A 239 -22.33 6.31 -13.28
CA PRO A 239 -22.23 6.08 -14.73
C PRO A 239 -21.51 4.75 -15.04
N PRO A 240 -21.83 4.08 -16.18
CA PRO A 240 -21.15 2.83 -16.56
C PRO A 240 -19.63 2.96 -16.68
N ARG A 241 -19.12 4.13 -17.10
CA ARG A 241 -17.68 4.42 -17.18
C ARG A 241 -17.05 4.36 -15.76
N GLU A 242 -17.67 4.96 -14.77
CA GLU A 242 -17.18 4.94 -13.38
C GLU A 242 -17.21 3.52 -12.81
N LEU A 243 -18.29 2.76 -13.05
CA LEU A 243 -18.38 1.35 -12.63
C LEU A 243 -17.26 0.50 -13.25
N ALA A 244 -16.89 0.74 -14.52
CA ALA A 244 -15.76 0.06 -15.16
C ALA A 244 -14.41 0.43 -14.51
N ILE A 245 -14.20 1.73 -14.18
CA ILE A 245 -13.01 2.18 -13.43
C ILE A 245 -12.95 1.51 -12.06
N PHE A 246 -14.05 1.49 -11.32
CA PHE A 246 -14.12 0.86 -9.98
C PHE A 246 -13.85 -0.65 -10.05
N ALA A 247 -14.37 -1.35 -11.07
CA ALA A 247 -14.06 -2.75 -11.31
C ALA A 247 -12.57 -2.96 -11.63
N GLY A 248 -11.98 -2.09 -12.45
CA GLY A 248 -10.54 -2.09 -12.72
C GLY A 248 -9.71 -1.89 -11.44
N LEU A 249 -10.10 -0.93 -10.59
CA LEU A 249 -9.47 -0.70 -9.28
C LEU A 249 -9.62 -1.90 -8.34
N ALA A 250 -10.75 -2.61 -8.40
CA ALA A 250 -10.96 -3.82 -7.61
C ALA A 250 -10.08 -4.99 -8.08
N LEU A 251 -10.01 -5.24 -9.37
CA LEU A 251 -9.26 -6.39 -9.93
C LEU A 251 -7.75 -6.17 -9.87
N GLY A 252 -7.25 -5.05 -10.38
CA GLY A 252 -5.83 -4.73 -10.42
C GLY A 252 -5.29 -4.32 -9.04
N PRO A 253 -5.47 -3.04 -8.67
CA PRO A 253 -4.86 -2.53 -7.43
C PRO A 253 -5.29 -3.25 -6.16
N MET A 254 -6.57 -3.66 -6.03
CA MET A 254 -7.05 -4.25 -4.78
C MET A 254 -6.76 -5.74 -4.69
N LEU A 255 -7.20 -6.54 -5.66
CA LEU A 255 -7.06 -8.00 -5.59
C LEU A 255 -5.65 -8.44 -5.98
N LEU A 256 -5.13 -8.03 -7.14
CA LEU A 256 -3.77 -8.38 -7.51
C LEU A 256 -2.74 -7.65 -6.64
N GLY A 257 -2.91 -6.35 -6.39
CA GLY A 257 -2.02 -5.53 -5.61
C GLY A 257 -2.10 -5.81 -4.10
N HIS A 258 -3.04 -5.18 -3.40
CA HIS A 258 -3.15 -5.27 -1.93
C HIS A 258 -3.32 -6.70 -1.41
N THR A 259 -4.13 -7.55 -2.07
CA THR A 259 -4.32 -8.93 -1.61
C THR A 259 -3.06 -9.77 -1.82
N GLY A 260 -2.33 -9.57 -2.94
CA GLY A 260 -1.04 -10.22 -3.15
C GLY A 260 0.01 -9.80 -2.10
N MET A 261 0.07 -8.50 -1.77
CA MET A 261 0.95 -8.01 -0.69
C MET A 261 0.55 -8.58 0.68
N ASN A 262 -0.75 -8.65 0.98
CA ASN A 262 -1.25 -9.30 2.20
C ASN A 262 -0.90 -10.79 2.25
N TRP A 263 -0.89 -11.48 1.10
CA TRP A 263 -0.40 -12.83 1.03
C TRP A 263 1.09 -12.89 1.38
N ALA A 264 1.90 -12.01 0.81
CA ALA A 264 3.34 -11.95 1.06
C ALA A 264 3.69 -11.63 2.53
N LEU A 265 2.84 -10.89 3.27
CA LEU A 265 3.02 -10.61 4.69
C LEU A 265 3.08 -11.86 5.58
N ALA A 266 2.54 -13.00 5.15
CA ALA A 266 2.72 -14.27 5.87
C ALA A 266 4.15 -14.83 5.74
N HIS A 267 4.88 -14.46 4.67
CA HIS A 267 6.13 -15.09 4.28
C HIS A 267 7.35 -14.16 4.46
N LEU A 268 7.14 -12.85 4.39
CA LEU A 268 8.20 -11.83 4.40
C LEU A 268 7.94 -10.77 5.48
N PRO A 269 8.99 -10.14 6.04
CA PRO A 269 8.85 -9.00 6.94
C PRO A 269 8.03 -7.86 6.33
N ALA A 270 7.28 -7.12 7.16
CA ALA A 270 6.39 -6.07 6.69
C ALA A 270 7.12 -4.99 5.88
N PHE A 271 8.31 -4.58 6.32
CA PHE A 271 9.10 -3.57 5.60
C PHE A 271 9.59 -4.08 4.23
N VAL A 272 9.94 -5.37 4.08
CA VAL A 272 10.36 -5.97 2.79
C VAL A 272 9.19 -5.97 1.80
N VAL A 273 8.00 -6.38 2.24
CA VAL A 273 6.79 -6.33 1.41
C VAL A 273 6.53 -4.89 0.96
N ASN A 274 6.63 -3.93 1.86
CA ASN A 274 6.35 -2.54 1.56
C ASN A 274 7.46 -1.83 0.76
N LEU A 275 8.72 -2.28 0.82
CA LEU A 275 9.76 -1.77 -0.07
C LEU A 275 9.43 -2.01 -1.56
N THR A 276 8.69 -3.07 -1.87
CA THR A 276 8.24 -3.33 -3.25
C THR A 276 7.32 -2.22 -3.77
N VAL A 277 6.51 -1.61 -2.89
CA VAL A 277 5.60 -0.51 -3.24
C VAL A 277 6.36 0.72 -3.75
N LEU A 278 7.61 0.91 -3.33
CA LEU A 278 8.46 2.00 -3.84
C LEU A 278 8.73 1.94 -5.35
N GLY A 279 8.42 0.84 -6.02
CA GLY A 279 8.39 0.75 -7.48
C GLY A 279 7.13 1.35 -8.12
N GLU A 280 6.05 1.53 -7.35
CA GLU A 280 4.77 2.08 -7.85
C GLU A 280 4.90 3.47 -8.47
N PRO A 281 5.66 4.43 -7.90
CA PRO A 281 5.81 5.76 -8.51
C PRO A 281 6.26 5.72 -9.97
N VAL A 282 7.14 4.79 -10.33
CA VAL A 282 7.58 4.65 -11.73
C VAL A 282 6.47 4.13 -12.63
N GLY A 283 5.83 3.04 -12.22
CA GLY A 283 4.72 2.47 -12.99
C GLY A 283 3.55 3.45 -13.13
N ALA A 284 3.15 4.10 -12.03
CA ALA A 284 2.06 5.07 -12.03
C ALA A 284 2.39 6.32 -12.87
N THR A 285 3.61 6.87 -12.75
CA THR A 285 4.04 8.04 -13.54
C THR A 285 4.10 7.71 -15.04
N LEU A 286 4.64 6.55 -15.42
CA LEU A 286 4.66 6.11 -16.82
C LEU A 286 3.24 5.95 -17.37
N LEU A 287 2.33 5.33 -16.62
CA LEU A 287 0.93 5.18 -17.00
C LEU A 287 0.23 6.53 -17.09
N ALA A 288 0.48 7.46 -16.15
CA ALA A 288 -0.09 8.79 -16.18
C ALA A 288 0.36 9.60 -17.39
N ALA A 289 1.61 9.42 -17.83
CA ALA A 289 2.14 10.07 -19.04
C ALA A 289 1.56 9.47 -20.34
N LEU A 290 1.29 8.16 -20.37
CA LEU A 290 0.86 7.45 -21.57
C LEU A 290 -0.67 7.40 -21.74
N LEU A 291 -1.44 7.52 -20.66
CA LEU A 291 -2.89 7.39 -20.73
C LEU A 291 -3.55 8.66 -21.25
N PRO A 292 -4.38 8.57 -22.32
CA PRO A 292 -5.19 9.70 -22.78
C PRO A 292 -6.11 10.21 -21.65
N GLY A 293 -6.17 11.52 -21.48
CA GLY A 293 -6.99 12.17 -20.44
C GLY A 293 -6.26 12.44 -19.12
N ILE A 294 -5.01 11.94 -18.95
CA ILE A 294 -4.10 12.34 -17.86
C ILE A 294 -2.95 13.15 -18.47
N ALA A 295 -2.11 12.53 -19.31
CA ALA A 295 -1.00 13.12 -20.05
C ALA A 295 -0.03 13.94 -19.15
N GLU A 296 0.19 13.52 -17.89
CA GLU A 296 1.14 14.16 -16.97
C GLU A 296 2.57 13.71 -17.31
N VAL A 297 3.34 14.56 -18.01
CA VAL A 297 4.73 14.27 -18.34
C VAL A 297 5.64 14.66 -17.17
N PRO A 298 6.43 13.71 -16.60
CA PRO A 298 7.29 14.01 -15.47
C PRO A 298 8.42 14.97 -15.85
N GLY A 299 8.63 16.01 -15.02
CA GLY A 299 9.75 16.94 -15.17
C GLY A 299 11.09 16.32 -14.77
N PRO A 300 12.24 16.97 -15.07
CA PRO A 300 13.56 16.44 -14.74
C PRO A 300 13.76 16.14 -13.26
N ALA A 301 13.24 16.97 -12.36
CA ALA A 301 13.32 16.76 -10.92
C ALA A 301 12.52 15.52 -10.48
N THR A 302 11.34 15.30 -11.05
CA THR A 302 10.52 14.11 -10.83
C THR A 302 11.26 12.84 -11.28
N ILE A 303 11.97 12.88 -12.42
CA ILE A 303 12.77 11.75 -12.92
C ILE A 303 13.93 11.45 -11.97
N VAL A 304 14.69 12.47 -11.56
CA VAL A 304 15.82 12.31 -10.64
C VAL A 304 15.35 11.81 -9.28
N GLY A 305 14.32 12.42 -8.70
CA GLY A 305 13.74 12.00 -7.43
C GLY A 305 13.19 10.57 -7.49
N GLY A 306 12.48 10.21 -8.57
CA GLY A 306 11.99 8.85 -8.80
C GLY A 306 13.12 7.81 -8.91
N ALA A 307 14.23 8.15 -9.58
CA ALA A 307 15.41 7.29 -9.65
C ALA A 307 16.04 7.05 -8.27
N LEU A 308 16.10 8.09 -7.42
CA LEU A 308 16.56 7.95 -6.03
C LEU A 308 15.61 7.07 -5.20
N VAL A 309 14.28 7.24 -5.33
CA VAL A 309 13.27 6.39 -4.67
C VAL A 309 13.51 4.93 -5.04
N LEU A 310 13.60 4.61 -6.33
CA LEU A 310 13.83 3.23 -6.80
C LEU A 310 15.15 2.66 -6.30
N THR A 311 16.24 3.43 -6.43
CA THR A 311 17.56 2.97 -5.99
C THR A 311 17.57 2.68 -4.50
N GLY A 312 17.02 3.60 -3.70
CA GLY A 312 16.89 3.43 -2.26
C GLY A 312 16.05 2.20 -1.90
N ALA A 313 14.91 1.99 -2.57
CA ALA A 313 14.04 0.83 -2.36
C ALA A 313 14.74 -0.50 -2.66
N ILE A 314 15.35 -0.62 -3.86
CA ILE A 314 16.02 -1.84 -4.30
C ILE A 314 17.18 -2.20 -3.38
N LEU A 315 17.99 -1.20 -2.98
CA LEU A 315 19.16 -1.43 -2.15
C LEU A 315 18.82 -1.63 -0.67
N ALA A 316 17.73 -1.05 -0.15
CA ALA A 316 17.18 -1.36 1.17
C ALA A 316 16.60 -2.79 1.25
N ALA A 317 16.02 -3.31 0.16
CA ALA A 317 15.48 -4.66 0.12
C ALA A 317 16.56 -5.77 0.06
N ARG A 318 17.77 -5.43 -0.36
CA ARG A 318 18.90 -6.39 -0.42
C ARG A 318 19.42 -6.65 1.01
N ARG A 319 19.51 -7.92 1.39
CA ARG A 319 20.14 -8.39 2.64
C ARG A 319 21.65 -8.23 2.61
#